data_d72a4edb74966560433fca623c235972
#
_entry.id   d72a4edb74966560433fca623c235972
#
_cell.length_a   1.000
_cell.length_b   1.000
_cell.length_c   1.000
_cell.angle_alpha   90.00
_cell.angle_beta   90.00
_cell.angle_gamma   90.00
#
_symmetry.space_group_name_H-M   'P 1'
#
loop_
_entity.id
_entity.type
_entity.pdbx_description
1 polymer ?
#
loop_
_entity_poly.entity_id
_entity_poly.type
_entity_poly.pdbx_seq_one_letter_code
_entity_poly.pdbx_strand_id
1 'polypeptide(L)' 'MSKYEPLWNWIQENGADSFELTFDEIEKIAGLPIDHSFLNCKKELLYYGYKVGKISLKGKTIDFEKVQGEY' A
#
# COMPACT_ATOMS: atom_id res chain seq x y z
N MET A 1 -0.77 10.82 12.13
CA MET A 1 -0.96 9.39 12.00
C MET A 1 -1.90 9.04 10.88
N SER A 2 -1.59 7.98 10.19
CA SER A 2 -2.38 7.58 9.04
C SER A 2 -3.36 6.50 9.46
N LYS A 3 -4.57 6.58 8.92
CA LYS A 3 -5.53 5.52 9.15
C LYS A 3 -5.16 4.23 8.43
N TYR A 4 -4.17 4.29 7.56
CA TYR A 4 -3.69 3.10 6.85
C TYR A 4 -2.40 2.56 7.45
N GLU A 5 -2.03 3.01 8.62
CA GLU A 5 -0.80 2.56 9.26
C GLU A 5 -0.72 1.04 9.41
N PRO A 6 -1.82 0.34 9.80
CA PRO A 6 -1.73 -1.11 9.87
C PRO A 6 -1.36 -1.75 8.53
N LEU A 7 -1.84 -1.17 7.43
CA LEU A 7 -1.49 -1.67 6.11
C LEU A 7 -0.02 -1.42 5.82
N TRP A 8 0.46 -0.21 6.13
CA TRP A 8 1.87 0.11 5.89
C TRP A 8 2.79 -0.81 6.66
N ASN A 9 2.45 -1.10 7.90
CA ASN A 9 3.25 -2.00 8.72
C ASN A 9 3.24 -3.42 8.14
N TRP A 10 2.07 -3.86 7.68
CA TRP A 10 1.97 -5.19 7.09
C TRP A 10 2.86 -5.30 5.86
N ILE A 11 2.84 -4.26 5.02
CA ILE A 11 3.64 -4.25 3.79
C ILE A 11 5.13 -4.30 4.13
N GLN A 12 5.53 -3.51 5.12
CA GLN A 12 6.94 -3.48 5.51
C GLN A 12 7.38 -4.83 6.06
N GLU A 13 6.54 -5.46 6.84
CA GLU A 13 6.88 -6.75 7.42
C GLU A 13 6.91 -7.85 6.37
N ASN A 14 6.08 -7.71 5.35
CA ASN A 14 6.06 -8.68 4.26
C ASN A 14 7.40 -8.77 3.55
N GLY A 15 8.04 -7.63 3.33
CA GLY A 15 9.41 -7.59 2.84
C GLY A 15 9.62 -7.99 1.39
N ALA A 16 8.59 -8.30 0.63
CA ALA A 16 8.74 -8.67 -0.76
C ALA A 16 9.16 -7.47 -1.60
N ASP A 17 9.91 -7.72 -2.68
CA ASP A 17 10.35 -6.62 -3.55
C ASP A 17 9.19 -5.99 -4.30
N SER A 18 8.24 -6.79 -4.72
CA SER A 18 7.04 -6.28 -5.36
C SER A 18 5.93 -7.30 -5.17
N PHE A 19 4.70 -6.81 -5.11
CA PHE A 19 3.57 -7.70 -4.93
C PHE A 19 2.29 -6.93 -5.21
N GLU A 20 1.20 -7.66 -5.30
CA GLU A 20 -0.09 -7.09 -5.63
C GLU A 20 -1.10 -7.53 -4.58
N LEU A 21 -1.95 -6.61 -4.17
CA LEU A 21 -3.03 -6.91 -3.24
C LEU A 21 -4.35 -6.50 -3.87
N THR A 22 -5.40 -7.28 -3.61
CA THR A 22 -6.73 -6.88 -4.02
C THR A 22 -7.27 -5.84 -3.06
N PHE A 23 -8.30 -5.11 -3.53
CA PHE A 23 -8.95 -4.13 -2.66
C PHE A 23 -9.50 -4.81 -1.40
N ASP A 24 -10.04 -6.02 -1.56
CA ASP A 24 -10.57 -6.76 -0.42
C ASP A 24 -9.48 -7.09 0.59
N GLU A 25 -8.33 -7.51 0.09
CA GLU A 25 -7.22 -7.82 0.98
C GLU A 25 -6.75 -6.60 1.72
N ILE A 26 -6.67 -5.48 1.01
CA ILE A 26 -6.23 -4.24 1.64
C ILE A 26 -7.23 -3.82 2.71
N GLU A 27 -8.51 -3.95 2.41
CA GLU A 27 -9.54 -3.59 3.39
C GLU A 27 -9.42 -4.44 4.64
N LYS A 28 -9.18 -5.73 4.48
CA LYS A 28 -9.04 -6.62 5.63
C LYS A 28 -7.83 -6.27 6.47
N ILE A 29 -6.74 -5.95 5.82
CA ILE A 29 -5.50 -5.62 6.53
C ILE A 29 -5.61 -4.27 7.20
N ALA A 30 -6.13 -3.29 6.49
CA ALA A 30 -6.22 -1.93 7.02
C ALA A 30 -7.38 -1.75 7.99
N GLY A 31 -8.40 -2.62 7.88
CA GLY A 31 -9.57 -2.49 8.73
C GLY A 31 -10.56 -1.45 8.27
N LEU A 32 -10.39 -0.93 7.05
CA LEU A 32 -11.30 0.05 6.50
C LEU A 32 -11.19 0.02 4.98
N PRO A 33 -12.24 0.48 4.27
CA PRO A 33 -12.24 0.42 2.82
C PRO A 33 -11.31 1.47 2.21
N ILE A 34 -10.92 1.20 0.97
CA ILE A 34 -10.14 2.16 0.21
C ILE A 34 -11.06 3.28 -0.24
N ASP A 35 -10.63 4.51 -0.04
CA ASP A 35 -11.37 5.67 -0.50
C ASP A 35 -10.37 6.72 -0.98
N HIS A 36 -10.86 7.93 -1.19
CA HIS A 36 -9.99 8.99 -1.69
C HIS A 36 -8.82 9.28 -0.78
N SER A 37 -8.96 9.06 0.51
CA SER A 37 -7.86 9.34 1.41
C SER A 37 -6.70 8.38 1.20
N PHE A 38 -6.94 7.21 0.61
CA PHE A 38 -5.84 6.32 0.28
C PHE A 38 -4.84 7.00 -0.65
N LEU A 39 -5.34 7.74 -1.64
CA LEU A 39 -4.46 8.43 -2.57
C LEU A 39 -3.66 9.52 -1.88
N ASN A 40 -4.22 10.13 -0.86
CA ASN A 40 -3.50 11.14 -0.10
C ASN A 40 -2.50 10.52 0.86
N CYS A 41 -2.83 9.35 1.38
CA CYS A 41 -1.99 8.71 2.39
C CYS A 41 -0.89 7.85 1.79
N LYS A 42 -0.97 7.52 0.51
CA LYS A 42 0.00 6.59 -0.07
C LYS A 42 1.42 7.11 0.00
N LYS A 43 1.59 8.42 0.11
CA LYS A 43 2.92 9.01 0.25
C LYS A 43 3.62 8.54 1.51
N GLU A 44 2.84 8.21 2.53
CA GLU A 44 3.41 7.78 3.80
C GLU A 44 4.13 6.45 3.65
N LEU A 45 3.71 5.66 2.68
CA LEU A 45 4.34 4.37 2.48
C LEU A 45 5.82 4.49 2.15
N LEU A 46 6.21 5.62 1.58
CA LEU A 46 7.62 5.84 1.28
C LEU A 46 8.48 5.82 2.54
N TYR A 47 7.92 6.24 3.66
CA TYR A 47 8.65 6.19 4.92
C TYR A 47 8.89 4.76 5.38
N TYR A 48 8.13 3.82 4.84
CA TYR A 48 8.27 2.42 5.17
C TYR A 48 9.11 1.67 4.15
N GLY A 49 9.63 2.38 3.15
CA GLY A 49 10.49 1.76 2.16
C GLY A 49 9.77 1.18 0.97
N TYR A 50 8.51 1.54 0.77
CA TYR A 50 7.70 1.02 -0.33
C TYR A 50 6.97 2.15 -1.01
N LYS A 51 6.44 1.86 -2.18
CA LYS A 51 5.61 2.82 -2.90
C LYS A 51 4.47 2.09 -3.58
N VAL A 52 3.40 2.82 -3.86
CA VAL A 52 2.28 2.31 -4.61
C VAL A 52 2.63 2.40 -6.08
N GLY A 53 2.51 1.28 -6.79
CA GLY A 53 2.73 1.26 -8.22
C GLY A 53 1.43 1.47 -8.95
N LYS A 54 1.04 0.46 -9.73
CA LYS A 54 -0.15 0.57 -10.57
C LYS A 54 -1.40 0.29 -9.76
N ILE A 55 -2.44 1.09 -9.98
CA ILE A 55 -3.76 0.85 -9.39
C ILE A 55 -4.70 0.47 -10.52
N SER A 56 -5.28 -0.71 -10.42
CA SER A 56 -6.23 -1.19 -11.42
C SER A 56 -7.63 -1.13 -10.84
N LEU A 57 -8.41 -0.16 -11.28
CA LEU A 57 -9.79 -0.06 -10.82
C LEU A 57 -10.64 -1.18 -11.41
N LYS A 58 -10.31 -1.58 -12.62
CA LYS A 58 -11.05 -2.65 -13.26
C LYS A 58 -10.82 -3.98 -12.58
N GLY A 59 -9.57 -4.27 -12.24
CA GLY A 59 -9.23 -5.52 -11.58
C GLY A 59 -9.31 -5.44 -10.07
N LYS A 60 -9.48 -4.23 -9.53
CA LYS A 60 -9.56 -4.00 -8.10
C LYS A 60 -8.32 -4.51 -7.39
N THR A 61 -7.16 -4.13 -7.93
CA THR A 61 -5.87 -4.51 -7.36
C THR A 61 -4.95 -3.31 -7.33
N ILE A 62 -3.97 -3.39 -6.45
CA ILE A 62 -2.96 -2.35 -6.32
C ILE A 62 -1.61 -3.03 -6.21
N ASP A 63 -0.66 -2.56 -7.02
CA ASP A 63 0.71 -3.06 -6.97
C ASP A 63 1.51 -2.26 -5.97
N PHE A 64 2.37 -2.94 -5.24
CA PHE A 64 3.30 -2.30 -4.32
C PHE A 64 4.70 -2.72 -4.69
N GLU A 65 5.64 -1.78 -4.58
CA GLU A 65 7.03 -2.03 -4.94
C GLU A 65 7.93 -1.47 -3.87
N LYS A 66 9.00 -2.21 -3.61
CA LYS A 66 10.01 -1.74 -2.68
C LYS A 66 10.80 -0.62 -3.34
N VAL A 67 11.01 0.45 -2.58
CA VAL A 67 11.79 1.57 -3.08
C VAL A 67 13.26 1.15 -3.05
N GLN A 68 13.91 1.22 -4.20
CA GLN A 68 15.26 0.72 -4.31
C GLN A 68 16.30 1.79 -4.41
N GLY A 69 15.94 2.97 -4.64
CA GLY A 69 16.92 3.98 -4.83
C GLY A 69 17.62 4.34 -3.54
N GLU A 70 18.61 5.11 -3.69
CA GLU A 70 19.21 5.76 -2.58
C GLU A 70 18.79 7.18 -2.56
N TYR A 71 18.96 7.77 -1.44
CA TYR A 71 18.62 9.17 -1.28
C TYR A 71 19.83 9.94 -0.91
#